data_13ca07fab267529cd825d7b9bda7620a
#
_entry.id   13ca07fab267529cd825d7b9bda7620a
#
_cell.length_a   1.000
_cell.length_b   1.000
_cell.length_c   1.000
_cell.angle_alpha   90.00
_cell.angle_beta   90.00
_cell.angle_gamma   90.00
#
_symmetry.space_group_name_H-M   'P 1'
#
loop_
_entity.id
_entity.type
_entity.pdbx_description
1 polymer ?
#
loop_
_entity_poly.entity_id
_entity_poly.type
_entity_poly.pdbx_seq_one_letter_code
_entity_poly.pdbx_strand_id
1 'polypeptide(L)'
;MRAIRDPANAARVAASVIRRHLSDPTYRVFLFGSRATGSAGERSDIDIGIGGPAPVSRVALTAIQDGIEEAPTLYTIEVVDFVCVSERFRRVAEHRIAL
;
A
#
# COMPACT_ATOMS: atom_id res chain seq x y z
N MET A 1 -18.89 13.74 5.25
CA MET A 1 -17.49 13.55 4.79
C MET A 1 -17.49 13.10 3.35
N ARG A 2 -16.64 13.68 2.54
CA ARG A 2 -16.53 13.26 1.13
C ARG A 2 -15.71 11.98 1.00
N ALA A 3 -16.21 11.03 0.21
CA ALA A 3 -15.43 9.87 -0.14
C ALA A 3 -14.26 10.27 -1.06
N ILE A 4 -13.10 9.62 -0.86
CA ILE A 4 -11.94 9.78 -1.72
C ILE A 4 -12.22 9.08 -3.04
N ARG A 5 -12.24 9.82 -4.14
CA ARG A 5 -12.57 9.29 -5.47
C ARG A 5 -11.40 9.23 -6.43
N ASP A 6 -10.31 9.90 -6.08
CA ASP A 6 -9.10 9.89 -6.87
C ASP A 6 -8.19 8.77 -6.35
N PRO A 7 -7.78 7.81 -7.21
CA PRO A 7 -6.92 6.72 -6.76
C PRO A 7 -5.56 7.19 -6.25
N ALA A 8 -5.02 8.28 -6.77
CA ALA A 8 -3.76 8.83 -6.27
C ALA A 8 -3.91 9.36 -4.84
N ASN A 9 -5.04 10.01 -4.53
CA ASN A 9 -5.32 10.48 -3.18
C ASN A 9 -5.58 9.30 -2.24
N ALA A 10 -6.29 8.28 -2.70
CA ALA A 10 -6.50 7.07 -1.89
C ALA A 10 -5.17 6.41 -1.53
N ALA A 11 -4.24 6.31 -2.48
CA ALA A 11 -2.91 5.77 -2.23
C ALA A 11 -2.13 6.61 -1.21
N ARG A 12 -2.21 7.94 -1.29
CA ARG A 12 -1.55 8.83 -0.33
C ARG A 12 -2.13 8.69 1.08
N VAL A 13 -3.45 8.56 1.18
CA VAL A 13 -4.11 8.34 2.48
C VAL A 13 -3.64 7.01 3.08
N ALA A 14 -3.57 5.96 2.28
CA ALA A 14 -3.06 4.68 2.72
C ALA A 14 -1.61 4.79 3.19
N ALA A 15 -0.76 5.48 2.45
CA ALA A 15 0.63 5.72 2.84
C ALA A 15 0.72 6.47 4.17
N SER A 16 -0.14 7.47 4.38
CA SER A 16 -0.18 8.22 5.64
C SER A 16 -0.57 7.33 6.82
N VAL A 17 -1.52 6.43 6.63
CA VAL A 17 -1.91 5.46 7.66
C VAL A 17 -0.73 4.55 7.99
N ILE A 18 -0.05 4.05 6.97
CA ILE A 18 1.13 3.19 7.14
C ILE A 18 2.22 3.93 7.94
N ARG A 19 2.53 5.17 7.57
CA ARG A 19 3.57 5.97 8.23
C ARG A 19 3.24 6.26 9.68
N ARG A 20 1.97 6.34 10.05
CA ARG A 20 1.54 6.53 11.44
C ARG A 20 1.92 5.36 12.33
N HIS A 21 1.89 4.15 11.78
CA HIS A 21 2.15 2.92 12.52
C HIS A 21 3.55 2.35 12.26
N LEU A 22 4.27 2.91 11.30
CA LEU A 22 5.56 2.44 10.86
C LEU A 22 6.44 3.64 10.51
N SER A 23 6.89 4.35 11.56
CA SER A 23 7.61 5.61 11.41
C SER A 23 9.10 5.46 11.10
N ASP A 24 9.65 4.25 11.19
CA ASP A 24 11.04 3.98 10.87
C ASP A 24 11.33 4.35 9.40
N PRO A 25 12.27 5.29 9.13
CA PRO A 25 12.53 5.75 7.78
C PRO A 25 13.20 4.70 6.88
N THR A 26 13.66 3.59 7.44
CA THR A 26 14.21 2.48 6.64
C THR A 26 13.12 1.70 5.91
N TYR A 27 11.86 1.84 6.33
CA TYR A 27 10.73 1.27 5.61
C TYR A 27 10.30 2.17 4.47
N ARG A 28 10.08 1.57 3.31
CA ARG A 28 9.62 2.27 2.11
C ARG A 28 8.18 1.87 1.83
N VAL A 29 7.39 2.83 1.37
CA VAL A 29 6.00 2.62 0.96
C VAL A 29 5.90 2.96 -0.50
N PHE A 30 5.29 2.07 -1.28
CA PHE A 30 5.21 2.27 -2.73
C PHE A 30 3.94 1.66 -3.30
N LEU A 31 3.54 2.20 -4.44
CA LEU A 31 2.45 1.67 -5.26
C LEU A 31 3.04 0.63 -6.20
N PHE A 32 2.37 -0.50 -6.36
CA PHE A 32 2.75 -1.51 -7.34
C PHE A 32 1.50 -2.06 -8.05
N GLY A 33 1.67 -3.06 -8.90
CA GLY A 33 0.56 -3.66 -9.61
C GLY A 33 0.05 -2.79 -10.75
N SER A 34 -1.20 -2.99 -11.15
CA SER A 34 -1.78 -2.35 -12.32
C SER A 34 -1.82 -0.82 -12.23
N ARG A 35 -1.99 -0.26 -11.03
CA ARG A 35 -1.98 1.19 -10.83
C ARG A 35 -0.60 1.80 -11.06
N ALA A 36 0.47 1.04 -10.81
CA ALA A 36 1.82 1.50 -11.03
C ALA A 36 2.23 1.38 -12.50
N THR A 37 1.77 0.33 -13.19
CA THR A 37 2.12 0.08 -14.60
C THR A 37 1.26 0.88 -15.59
N GLY A 38 0.16 1.49 -15.13
CA GLY A 38 -0.76 2.21 -15.99
C GLY A 38 -1.78 1.31 -16.70
N SER A 39 -1.83 0.03 -16.35
CA SER A 39 -2.78 -0.94 -16.94
C SER A 39 -4.08 -1.04 -16.15
N ALA A 40 -4.25 -0.25 -15.09
CA ALA A 40 -5.42 -0.30 -14.23
C ALA A 40 -6.69 0.19 -14.94
N GLY A 41 -7.79 -0.52 -14.72
CA GLY A 41 -9.13 -0.02 -15.03
C GLY A 41 -9.67 0.83 -13.87
N GLU A 42 -10.85 1.39 -14.07
CA GLU A 42 -11.51 2.26 -13.08
C GLU A 42 -11.71 1.58 -11.72
N ARG A 43 -11.95 0.27 -11.71
CA ARG A 43 -12.25 -0.51 -10.52
C ARG A 43 -11.09 -1.34 -10.02
N SER A 44 -9.91 -1.17 -10.60
CA SER A 44 -8.74 -1.92 -10.17
C SER A 44 -8.38 -1.59 -8.73
N ASP A 45 -7.96 -2.60 -7.98
CA ASP A 45 -7.48 -2.45 -6.62
C ASP A 45 -6.23 -1.56 -6.58
N ILE A 46 -6.02 -0.93 -5.44
CA ILE A 46 -4.81 -0.16 -5.18
C ILE A 46 -3.89 -1.05 -4.35
N ASP A 47 -2.76 -1.44 -4.92
CA ASP A 47 -1.79 -2.32 -4.28
C ASP A 47 -0.64 -1.50 -3.71
N ILE A 48 -0.50 -1.54 -2.40
CA ILE A 48 0.53 -0.81 -1.66
C ILE A 48 1.53 -1.82 -1.08
N GLY A 49 2.80 -1.59 -1.34
CA GLY A 49 3.87 -2.40 -0.80
C GLY A 49 4.62 -1.69 0.31
N ILE A 50 5.09 -2.48 1.26
CA ILE A 50 5.99 -2.01 2.32
C ILE A 50 7.28 -2.81 2.19
N GLY A 51 8.39 -2.13 1.98
CA GLY A 51 9.71 -2.74 1.95
C GLY A 51 10.57 -2.23 3.08
N GLY A 52 11.25 -3.11 3.77
CA GLY A 52 12.08 -2.69 4.89
C GLY A 52 13.06 -3.75 5.34
N PRO A 53 13.81 -3.49 6.44
CA PRO A 53 14.87 -4.39 6.91
C PRO A 53 14.35 -5.65 7.58
N ALA A 54 13.09 -5.66 8.01
CA ALA A 54 12.49 -6.77 8.72
C ALA A 54 10.99 -6.83 8.44
N PRO A 55 10.34 -7.99 8.64
CA PRO A 55 8.88 -8.10 8.50
C PRO A 55 8.16 -7.10 9.40
N VAL A 56 7.06 -6.55 8.89
CA VAL A 56 6.18 -5.70 9.66
C VAL A 56 5.53 -6.53 10.78
N SER A 57 5.55 -6.05 12.00
CA SER A 57 4.94 -6.77 13.11
C SER A 57 3.44 -6.97 12.86
N ARG A 58 2.89 -8.05 13.40
CA ARG A 58 1.47 -8.34 13.28
C ARG A 58 0.61 -7.21 13.87
N VAL A 59 1.03 -6.66 14.99
CA VAL A 59 0.33 -5.56 15.66
C VAL A 59 0.28 -4.33 14.75
N ALA A 60 1.43 -3.95 14.17
CA ALA A 60 1.49 -2.80 13.26
C ALA A 60 0.67 -3.05 11.99
N LEU A 61 0.77 -4.24 11.41
CA LEU A 61 0.04 -4.58 10.19
C LEU A 61 -1.47 -4.55 10.41
N THR A 62 -1.94 -5.09 11.53
CA THR A 62 -3.36 -5.05 11.89
C THR A 62 -3.84 -3.61 12.07
N ALA A 63 -3.07 -2.78 12.77
CA ALA A 63 -3.40 -1.37 12.95
C ALA A 63 -3.46 -0.62 11.62
N ILE A 64 -2.54 -0.91 10.71
CA ILE A 64 -2.52 -0.35 9.36
C ILE A 64 -3.78 -0.76 8.59
N GLN A 65 -4.11 -2.03 8.60
CA GLN A 65 -5.29 -2.54 7.89
C GLN A 65 -6.58 -1.93 8.44
N ASP A 66 -6.71 -1.83 9.75
CA ASP A 66 -7.86 -1.21 10.39
C ASP A 66 -7.97 0.28 10.01
N GLY A 67 -6.86 1.00 10.02
CA GLY A 67 -6.84 2.41 9.63
C GLY A 67 -7.21 2.62 8.18
N ILE A 68 -6.79 1.72 7.29
CA ILE A 68 -7.14 1.77 5.87
C ILE A 68 -8.63 1.50 5.66
N GLU A 69 -9.20 0.53 6.39
CA GLU A 69 -10.63 0.25 6.32
C GLU A 69 -11.49 1.44 6.73
N GLU A 70 -11.00 2.26 7.66
CA GLU A 70 -11.68 3.47 8.09
C GLU A 70 -11.58 4.61 7.08
N ALA A 71 -10.68 4.53 6.10
CA ALA A 71 -10.52 5.57 5.10
C ALA A 71 -11.76 5.67 4.21
N PRO A 72 -12.28 6.88 3.97
CA PRO A 72 -13.51 7.07 3.20
C PRO A 72 -13.25 6.97 1.70
N THR A 73 -12.90 5.79 1.22
CA THR A 73 -12.61 5.54 -0.19
C THR A 73 -13.50 4.43 -0.73
N LEU A 74 -13.79 4.51 -2.04
CA LEU A 74 -14.50 3.47 -2.77
C LEU A 74 -13.57 2.39 -3.31
N TYR A 75 -12.25 2.61 -3.24
CA TYR A 75 -11.28 1.65 -3.74
C TYR A 75 -10.95 0.60 -2.69
N THR A 76 -10.73 -0.61 -3.16
CA THR A 76 -10.13 -1.67 -2.34
C THR A 76 -8.63 -1.44 -2.31
N ILE A 77 -8.08 -1.32 -1.12
CA ILE A 77 -6.64 -1.10 -0.92
C ILE A 77 -6.06 -2.34 -0.27
N GLU A 78 -5.08 -2.95 -0.92
CA GLU A 78 -4.34 -4.09 -0.39
C GLU A 78 -2.95 -3.65 0.02
N VAL A 79 -2.52 -4.06 1.21
CA VAL A 79 -1.17 -3.78 1.72
C VAL A 79 -0.40 -5.09 1.80
N VAL A 80 0.77 -5.11 1.19
CA VAL A 80 1.63 -6.30 1.12
C VAL A 80 2.99 -5.97 1.74
N ASP A 81 3.42 -6.81 2.68
CA ASP A 81 4.76 -6.74 3.25
C ASP A 81 5.73 -7.46 2.30
N PHE A 82 6.55 -6.68 1.59
CA PHE A 82 7.49 -7.23 0.60
C PHE A 82 8.67 -7.96 1.20
N VAL A 83 8.88 -7.87 2.50
CA VAL A 83 9.90 -8.68 3.19
C VAL A 83 9.49 -10.14 3.21
N CYS A 84 8.19 -10.41 3.27
CA CYS A 84 7.62 -11.75 3.41
C CYS A 84 7.24 -12.41 2.08
N VAL A 85 7.29 -11.68 0.95
CA VAL A 85 6.91 -12.26 -0.33
C VAL A 85 8.03 -13.07 -0.95
N SER A 86 7.65 -13.99 -1.85
CA SER A 86 8.62 -14.77 -2.62
C SER A 86 9.40 -13.90 -3.59
N GLU A 87 10.58 -14.36 -3.97
CA GLU A 87 11.39 -13.68 -4.98
C GLU A 87 10.65 -13.58 -6.33
N ARG A 88 9.89 -14.62 -6.66
CA ARG A 88 9.06 -14.61 -7.88
C ARG A 88 8.05 -13.48 -7.86
N PHE A 89 7.38 -13.26 -6.73
CA PHE A 89 6.44 -12.15 -6.57
C PHE A 89 7.16 -10.81 -6.71
N ARG A 90 8.34 -10.66 -6.14
CA ARG A 90 9.14 -9.43 -6.26
C ARG A 90 9.45 -9.09 -7.71
N ARG A 91 9.77 -10.07 -8.52
CA ARG A 91 10.06 -9.86 -9.96
C ARG A 91 8.82 -9.39 -10.72
N VAL A 92 7.67 -9.99 -10.42
CA VAL A 92 6.41 -9.62 -11.07
C VAL A 92 5.99 -8.20 -10.67
N ALA A 93 6.32 -7.78 -9.46
CA ALA A 93 5.96 -6.50 -8.89
C ALA A 93 7.14 -5.52 -8.82
N GLU A 94 8.06 -5.56 -9.80
CA GLU A 94 9.23 -4.67 -9.74
C GLU A 94 8.96 -3.26 -10.20
N HIS A 95 7.90 -3.02 -10.97
CA HIS A 95 7.51 -1.66 -11.32
C HIS A 95 6.79 -1.01 -10.15
N ARG A 96 7.41 -0.01 -9.54
CA ARG A 96 6.96 0.62 -8.31
C ARG A 96 7.00 2.12 -8.41
N ILE A 97 6.06 2.78 -7.72
CA ILE A 97 6.03 4.23 -7.59
C ILE A 97 6.11 4.56 -6.11
N ALA A 98 7.14 5.30 -5.70
CA ALA A 98 7.31 5.71 -4.30
C ALA A 98 6.15 6.61 -3.83
N LEU A 99 5.70 6.37 -2.65
CA LEU A 99 4.64 7.14 -2.01
C LEU A 99 5.15 7.97 -0.83
#